data_7594cb6bca335ccfe67055cfcdb21e8d
#
_entry.id   7594cb6bca335ccfe67055cfcdb21e8d
#
_cell.length_a   1.000
_cell.length_b   1.000
_cell.length_c   1.000
_cell.angle_alpha   90.00
_cell.angle_beta   90.00
_cell.angle_gamma   90.00
#
_symmetry.space_group_name_H-M   'P 1'
#
loop_
_entity.id
_entity.type
_entity.pdbx_description
1 polymer ?
#
loop_
_entity_poly.entity_id
_entity_poly.type
_entity_poly.pdbx_seq_one_letter_code
_entity_poly.pdbx_strand_id
1 'polypeptide(L)'
;MRLSGFLEAEGIFLEEEEIRKYIFSDGGWQRVEKFRALPPLLRSLVEEKKLDAKTAEKIQEIPEEALQILLPALESLSYSEHRIYVRMFLELVKRENLNKADCIALAERIGTSQDPTGEIRKMRYPELTGLENRFKQIVEPAIKGTGIRIAPPPHFEGSRFTLEFQFESPEQLNRKVFTLQQFIEKGNDLFSLLR
;
A
#
# COMPACT_ATOMS: atom_id res chain seq x y z
N MET A 1 29.64 -8.43 -31.80
CA MET A 1 28.48 -7.54 -31.72
C MET A 1 28.55 -6.84 -30.35
N ARG A 2 28.66 -5.53 -30.27
CA ARG A 2 28.74 -4.84 -28.97
C ARG A 2 27.35 -4.87 -28.34
N LEU A 3 27.27 -5.11 -27.05
CA LEU A 3 26.04 -5.27 -26.29
C LEU A 3 25.11 -4.03 -26.40
N SER A 4 25.70 -2.81 -26.50
CA SER A 4 24.98 -1.56 -26.76
C SER A 4 24.21 -1.59 -28.08
N GLY A 5 24.82 -2.07 -29.18
CA GLY A 5 24.15 -2.16 -30.47
C GLY A 5 23.03 -3.21 -30.50
N PHE A 6 23.09 -4.20 -29.61
CA PHE A 6 22.02 -5.20 -29.47
C PHE A 6 20.82 -4.62 -28.68
N LEU A 7 21.07 -3.87 -27.61
CA LEU A 7 20.02 -3.21 -26.81
C LEU A 7 19.32 -2.11 -27.61
N GLU A 8 20.08 -1.32 -28.38
CA GLU A 8 19.52 -0.30 -29.30
C GLU A 8 18.66 -0.92 -30.40
N ALA A 9 19.08 -2.05 -30.97
CA ALA A 9 18.30 -2.77 -31.98
C ALA A 9 16.96 -3.30 -31.46
N GLU A 10 16.86 -3.49 -30.13
CA GLU A 10 15.66 -3.95 -29.44
C GLU A 10 14.87 -2.79 -28.82
N GLY A 11 15.28 -1.52 -29.07
CA GLY A 11 14.61 -0.35 -28.54
C GLY A 11 14.81 -0.10 -27.05
N ILE A 12 15.85 -0.70 -26.46
CA ILE A 12 16.22 -0.51 -25.05
C ILE A 12 17.32 0.54 -24.98
N PHE A 13 16.94 1.78 -24.68
CA PHE A 13 17.87 2.90 -24.48
C PHE A 13 18.18 3.02 -22.99
N LEU A 14 19.32 2.46 -22.57
CA LEU A 14 19.90 2.67 -21.25
C LEU A 14 21.20 3.44 -21.40
N GLU A 15 21.51 4.35 -20.48
CA GLU A 15 22.82 4.97 -20.44
C GLU A 15 23.93 3.92 -20.21
N GLU A 16 25.09 4.12 -20.79
CA GLU A 16 26.18 3.11 -20.81
C GLU A 16 26.60 2.68 -19.39
N GLU A 17 26.48 3.56 -18.41
CA GLU A 17 26.78 3.31 -17.01
C GLU A 17 25.70 2.46 -16.32
N GLU A 18 24.43 2.65 -16.66
CA GLU A 18 23.31 1.83 -16.19
C GLU A 18 23.35 0.42 -16.81
N ILE A 19 23.71 0.33 -18.10
CA ILE A 19 23.91 -0.94 -18.81
C ILE A 19 25.04 -1.74 -18.13
N ARG A 20 26.17 -1.10 -17.84
CA ARG A 20 27.29 -1.76 -17.13
C ARG A 20 26.88 -2.25 -15.74
N LYS A 21 26.22 -1.41 -14.96
CA LYS A 21 25.79 -1.73 -13.59
C LYS A 21 24.77 -2.87 -13.54
N TYR A 22 23.91 -2.96 -14.56
CA TYR A 22 22.86 -4.00 -14.66
C TYR A 22 23.41 -5.34 -15.18
N ILE A 23 24.31 -5.33 -16.14
CA ILE A 23 24.81 -6.53 -16.83
C ILE A 23 25.95 -7.20 -16.10
N PHE A 24 26.82 -6.42 -15.43
CA PHE A 24 27.98 -6.95 -14.70
C PHE A 24 27.68 -7.29 -13.23
N SER A 25 26.46 -7.03 -12.74
CA SER A 25 26.03 -7.58 -11.45
C SER A 25 25.60 -9.04 -11.61
N ASP A 26 25.86 -9.89 -10.61
CA ASP A 26 25.35 -11.27 -10.58
C ASP A 26 23.87 -11.32 -10.95
N GLY A 27 23.53 -12.06 -12.00
CA GLY A 27 22.16 -12.18 -12.52
C GLY A 27 21.68 -11.03 -13.42
N GLY A 28 22.54 -10.13 -13.87
CA GLY A 28 22.16 -9.01 -14.76
C GLY A 28 21.49 -9.47 -16.06
N TRP A 29 22.04 -10.48 -16.72
CA TRP A 29 21.46 -11.04 -17.95
C TRP A 29 20.08 -11.64 -17.71
N GLN A 30 19.88 -12.39 -16.65
CA GLN A 30 18.57 -12.95 -16.29
C GLN A 30 17.51 -11.85 -16.06
N ARG A 31 17.91 -10.70 -15.51
CA ARG A 31 17.01 -9.54 -15.34
C ARG A 31 16.61 -8.93 -16.67
N VAL A 32 17.55 -8.85 -17.63
CA VAL A 32 17.23 -8.36 -19.00
C VAL A 32 16.25 -9.30 -19.71
N GLU A 33 16.47 -10.61 -19.63
CA GLU A 33 15.54 -11.59 -20.20
C GLU A 33 14.15 -11.51 -19.56
N LYS A 34 14.08 -11.41 -18.25
CA LYS A 34 12.81 -11.23 -17.52
C LYS A 34 12.11 -9.93 -17.91
N PHE A 35 12.83 -8.82 -18.03
CA PHE A 35 12.26 -7.55 -18.48
C PHE A 35 11.71 -7.65 -19.90
N ARG A 36 12.40 -8.32 -20.81
CA ARG A 36 11.94 -8.58 -22.19
C ARG A 36 10.70 -9.44 -22.25
N ALA A 37 10.58 -10.41 -21.35
CA ALA A 37 9.41 -11.26 -21.24
C ALA A 37 8.17 -10.54 -20.72
N LEU A 38 8.31 -9.32 -20.16
CA LEU A 38 7.19 -8.52 -19.71
C LEU A 38 6.26 -8.14 -20.88
N PRO A 39 4.94 -8.14 -20.68
CA PRO A 39 4.00 -7.53 -21.60
C PRO A 39 4.37 -6.09 -21.94
N PRO A 40 4.12 -5.61 -23.18
CA PRO A 40 4.51 -4.26 -23.61
C PRO A 40 4.09 -3.16 -22.66
N LEU A 41 2.87 -3.24 -22.11
CA LEU A 41 2.34 -2.31 -21.14
C LEU A 41 3.18 -2.22 -19.87
N LEU A 42 3.57 -3.37 -19.31
CA LEU A 42 4.40 -3.40 -18.10
C LEU A 42 5.81 -2.92 -18.36
N ARG A 43 6.36 -3.17 -19.55
CA ARG A 43 7.66 -2.62 -19.96
C ARG A 43 7.64 -1.11 -19.98
N SER A 44 6.64 -0.50 -20.60
CA SER A 44 6.50 0.95 -20.67
C SER A 44 6.40 1.58 -19.26
N LEU A 45 5.64 0.98 -18.33
CA LEU A 45 5.57 1.45 -16.95
C LEU A 45 6.91 1.36 -16.19
N VAL A 46 7.73 0.35 -16.49
CA VAL A 46 9.07 0.22 -15.90
C VAL A 46 10.03 1.25 -16.52
N GLU A 47 10.01 1.44 -17.83
CA GLU A 47 10.82 2.44 -18.55
C GLU A 47 10.52 3.86 -18.10
N GLU A 48 9.24 4.18 -17.87
CA GLU A 48 8.79 5.46 -17.34
C GLU A 48 9.06 5.64 -15.83
N LYS A 49 9.72 4.67 -15.20
CA LYS A 49 10.00 4.64 -13.75
C LYS A 49 8.74 4.72 -12.86
N LYS A 50 7.58 4.38 -13.41
CA LYS A 50 6.31 4.29 -12.68
C LYS A 50 6.18 2.98 -11.90
N LEU A 51 6.87 1.92 -12.32
CA LEU A 51 6.83 0.61 -11.70
C LEU A 51 8.23 0.02 -11.60
N ASP A 52 8.56 -0.66 -10.51
CA ASP A 52 9.81 -1.42 -10.42
C ASP A 52 9.71 -2.79 -11.12
N ALA A 53 10.82 -3.26 -11.67
CA ALA A 53 10.87 -4.50 -12.45
C ALA A 53 10.41 -5.73 -11.64
N LYS A 54 10.69 -5.79 -10.33
CA LYS A 54 10.25 -6.92 -9.47
C LYS A 54 8.74 -6.93 -9.27
N THR A 55 8.14 -5.74 -9.17
CA THR A 55 6.68 -5.60 -9.09
C THR A 55 6.05 -5.94 -10.43
N ALA A 56 6.64 -5.51 -11.56
CA ALA A 56 6.19 -5.87 -12.89
C ALA A 56 6.23 -7.40 -13.14
N GLU A 57 7.30 -8.08 -12.69
CA GLU A 57 7.36 -9.55 -12.75
C GLU A 57 6.19 -10.22 -11.99
N LYS A 58 5.81 -9.70 -10.83
CA LYS A 58 4.69 -10.24 -10.04
C LYS A 58 3.33 -9.95 -10.65
N ILE A 59 3.18 -8.80 -11.28
CA ILE A 59 1.93 -8.40 -11.95
C ILE A 59 1.57 -9.35 -13.09
N GLN A 60 2.55 -10.01 -13.72
CA GLN A 60 2.28 -11.02 -14.75
C GLN A 60 1.40 -12.19 -14.26
N GLU A 61 1.34 -12.42 -12.94
CA GLU A 61 0.44 -13.41 -12.36
C GLU A 61 -1.05 -12.97 -12.43
N ILE A 62 -1.30 -11.68 -12.72
CA ILE A 62 -2.65 -11.10 -12.83
C ILE A 62 -3.12 -11.23 -14.29
N PRO A 63 -4.35 -11.69 -14.55
CA PRO A 63 -4.93 -11.70 -15.89
C PRO A 63 -4.88 -10.30 -16.53
N GLU A 64 -4.57 -10.22 -17.82
CA GLU A 64 -4.38 -8.95 -18.53
C GLU A 64 -5.60 -8.04 -18.42
N GLU A 65 -6.80 -8.60 -18.52
CA GLU A 65 -8.05 -7.87 -18.41
C GLU A 65 -8.22 -7.24 -17.01
N ALA A 66 -7.88 -7.97 -15.95
CA ALA A 66 -7.90 -7.46 -14.59
C ALA A 66 -6.84 -6.37 -14.39
N LEU A 67 -5.66 -6.53 -14.99
CA LEU A 67 -4.60 -5.53 -14.96
C LEU A 67 -5.03 -4.22 -15.60
N GLN A 68 -5.66 -4.24 -16.77
CA GLN A 68 -6.15 -3.05 -17.45
C GLN A 68 -7.14 -2.26 -16.58
N ILE A 69 -7.97 -2.94 -15.80
CA ILE A 69 -8.91 -2.30 -14.86
C ILE A 69 -8.18 -1.66 -13.68
N LEU A 70 -7.09 -2.28 -13.20
CA LEU A 70 -6.31 -1.78 -12.06
C LEU A 70 -5.35 -0.63 -12.42
N LEU A 71 -4.98 -0.49 -13.70
CA LEU A 71 -4.00 0.51 -14.15
C LEU A 71 -4.30 1.95 -13.72
N PRO A 72 -5.53 2.49 -13.88
CA PRO A 72 -5.81 3.87 -13.48
C PRO A 72 -5.56 4.11 -11.98
N ALA A 73 -5.84 3.11 -11.14
CA ALA A 73 -5.54 3.17 -9.71
C ALA A 73 -4.02 3.16 -9.47
N LEU A 74 -3.29 2.32 -10.19
CA LEU A 74 -1.81 2.28 -10.12
C LEU A 74 -1.19 3.60 -10.54
N GLU A 75 -1.65 4.24 -11.59
CA GLU A 75 -1.12 5.52 -12.08
C GLU A 75 -1.24 6.66 -11.05
N SER A 76 -2.24 6.60 -10.16
CA SER A 76 -2.45 7.58 -9.10
C SER A 76 -1.58 7.38 -7.86
N LEU A 77 -0.93 6.21 -7.71
CA LEU A 77 -0.14 5.83 -6.55
C LEU A 77 1.33 6.26 -6.68
N SER A 78 1.98 6.44 -5.55
CA SER A 78 3.44 6.59 -5.52
C SER A 78 4.14 5.26 -5.78
N TYR A 79 5.41 5.32 -6.16
CA TYR A 79 6.24 4.14 -6.45
C TYR A 79 6.28 3.09 -5.32
N SER A 80 6.29 3.54 -4.06
CA SER A 80 6.25 2.64 -2.90
C SER A 80 4.87 2.01 -2.69
N GLU A 81 3.81 2.75 -2.98
CA GLU A 81 2.43 2.28 -2.86
C GLU A 81 2.08 1.22 -3.91
N HIS A 82 2.63 1.32 -5.13
CA HIS A 82 2.47 0.30 -6.16
C HIS A 82 2.81 -1.10 -5.66
N ARG A 83 3.96 -1.25 -4.97
CA ARG A 83 4.41 -2.54 -4.44
C ARG A 83 3.45 -3.10 -3.39
N ILE A 84 2.93 -2.23 -2.54
CA ILE A 84 1.99 -2.62 -1.47
C ILE A 84 0.67 -3.05 -2.11
N TYR A 85 0.14 -2.24 -3.02
CA TYR A 85 -1.13 -2.47 -3.71
C TYR A 85 -1.13 -3.79 -4.49
N VAL A 86 -0.14 -3.98 -5.37
CA VAL A 86 0.01 -5.22 -6.16
C VAL A 86 0.18 -6.43 -5.26
N ARG A 87 0.99 -6.32 -4.21
CA ARG A 87 1.15 -7.42 -3.26
C ARG A 87 -0.16 -7.78 -2.59
N MET A 88 -0.93 -6.80 -2.11
CA MET A 88 -2.23 -7.05 -1.48
C MET A 88 -3.21 -7.73 -2.44
N PHE A 89 -3.24 -7.31 -3.72
CA PHE A 89 -4.08 -7.92 -4.73
C PHE A 89 -3.71 -9.40 -4.95
N LEU A 90 -2.43 -9.69 -5.19
CA LEU A 90 -1.95 -11.06 -5.39
C LEU A 90 -2.16 -11.96 -4.16
N GLU A 91 -2.00 -11.39 -2.95
CA GLU A 91 -2.28 -12.12 -1.71
C GLU A 91 -3.78 -12.46 -1.58
N LEU A 92 -4.69 -11.55 -1.98
CA LEU A 92 -6.12 -11.84 -2.02
C LEU A 92 -6.44 -12.93 -3.04
N VAL A 93 -5.92 -12.82 -4.26
CA VAL A 93 -6.10 -13.83 -5.33
C VAL A 93 -5.66 -15.21 -4.83
N LYS A 94 -4.49 -15.31 -4.19
CA LYS A 94 -3.97 -16.58 -3.68
C LYS A 94 -4.76 -17.11 -2.48
N ARG A 95 -5.12 -16.24 -1.53
CA ARG A 95 -5.87 -16.63 -0.32
C ARG A 95 -7.24 -17.18 -0.65
N GLU A 96 -7.95 -16.52 -1.57
CA GLU A 96 -9.31 -16.89 -1.97
C GLU A 96 -9.33 -17.92 -3.12
N ASN A 97 -8.14 -18.32 -3.62
CA ASN A 97 -7.98 -19.23 -4.77
C ASN A 97 -8.82 -18.79 -5.99
N LEU A 98 -8.77 -17.49 -6.31
CA LEU A 98 -9.59 -16.90 -7.35
C LEU A 98 -9.20 -17.40 -8.75
N ASN A 99 -10.18 -17.77 -9.55
CA ASN A 99 -10.00 -18.05 -10.96
C ASN A 99 -9.93 -16.73 -11.77
N LYS A 100 -9.72 -16.82 -13.09
CA LYS A 100 -9.59 -15.64 -13.97
C LYS A 100 -10.80 -14.71 -13.89
N ALA A 101 -12.03 -15.23 -13.91
CA ALA A 101 -13.25 -14.43 -13.87
C ALA A 101 -13.41 -13.71 -12.52
N ASP A 102 -13.10 -14.40 -11.43
CA ASP A 102 -13.13 -13.82 -10.08
C ASP A 102 -12.06 -12.74 -9.90
N CYS A 103 -10.86 -12.91 -10.50
CA CYS A 103 -9.82 -11.88 -10.51
C CYS A 103 -10.29 -10.60 -11.22
N ILE A 104 -11.00 -10.72 -12.34
CA ILE A 104 -11.56 -9.59 -13.08
C ILE A 104 -12.64 -8.90 -12.23
N ALA A 105 -13.56 -9.64 -11.64
CA ALA A 105 -14.61 -9.10 -10.77
C ALA A 105 -14.01 -8.38 -9.53
N LEU A 106 -12.95 -8.95 -8.96
CA LEU A 106 -12.20 -8.29 -7.88
C LEU A 106 -11.56 -6.97 -8.34
N ALA A 107 -10.93 -6.98 -9.53
CA ALA A 107 -10.33 -5.78 -10.11
C ALA A 107 -11.38 -4.69 -10.39
N GLU A 108 -12.55 -5.04 -10.93
CA GLU A 108 -13.66 -4.13 -11.17
C GLU A 108 -14.14 -3.49 -9.86
N ARG A 109 -14.35 -4.29 -8.83
CA ARG A 109 -14.79 -3.81 -7.51
C ARG A 109 -13.79 -2.81 -6.93
N ILE A 110 -12.50 -3.08 -7.03
CA ILE A 110 -11.44 -2.21 -6.51
C ILE A 110 -11.31 -0.97 -7.40
N GLY A 111 -11.25 -1.14 -8.74
CA GLY A 111 -11.03 -0.07 -9.71
C GLY A 111 -12.16 0.96 -9.75
N THR A 112 -13.40 0.58 -9.41
CA THR A 112 -14.54 1.49 -9.32
C THR A 112 -14.65 2.22 -7.98
N SER A 113 -13.83 1.87 -6.99
CA SER A 113 -13.82 2.54 -5.69
C SER A 113 -13.20 3.93 -5.78
N GLN A 114 -13.73 4.88 -5.02
CA GLN A 114 -13.11 6.20 -4.84
C GLN A 114 -11.77 6.13 -4.09
N ASP A 115 -11.56 5.08 -3.30
CA ASP A 115 -10.31 4.78 -2.58
C ASP A 115 -9.91 3.32 -2.85
N PRO A 116 -9.28 3.02 -4.01
CA PRO A 116 -8.86 1.66 -4.36
C PRO A 116 -7.91 1.02 -3.35
N THR A 117 -7.01 1.83 -2.78
CA THR A 117 -6.03 1.37 -1.78
C THR A 117 -6.70 1.01 -0.46
N GLY A 118 -7.63 1.83 -0.01
CA GLY A 118 -8.41 1.54 1.19
C GLY A 118 -9.33 0.33 0.99
N GLU A 119 -9.92 0.17 -0.19
CA GLU A 119 -10.80 -0.96 -0.47
C GLU A 119 -10.05 -2.29 -0.47
N ILE A 120 -8.90 -2.38 -1.16
CA ILE A 120 -8.09 -3.60 -1.15
C ILE A 120 -7.55 -3.92 0.25
N ARG A 121 -7.21 -2.87 1.04
CA ARG A 121 -6.76 -3.02 2.43
C ARG A 121 -7.86 -3.59 3.32
N LYS A 122 -9.11 -3.12 3.19
CA LYS A 122 -10.28 -3.66 3.91
C LYS A 122 -10.50 -5.13 3.61
N MET A 123 -10.40 -5.51 2.35
CA MET A 123 -10.55 -6.92 1.93
C MET A 123 -9.42 -7.80 2.44
N ARG A 124 -8.20 -7.29 2.45
CA ARG A 124 -7.01 -8.04 2.91
C ARG A 124 -6.97 -8.17 4.43
N TYR A 125 -7.35 -7.11 5.15
CA TYR A 125 -7.27 -7.00 6.61
C TYR A 125 -8.61 -6.57 7.23
N PRO A 126 -9.69 -7.36 7.09
CA PRO A 126 -11.02 -6.94 7.52
C PRO A 126 -11.10 -6.69 9.03
N GLU A 127 -10.46 -7.55 9.84
CA GLU A 127 -10.46 -7.42 11.29
C GLU A 127 -9.71 -6.16 11.75
N LEU A 128 -8.51 -5.93 11.20
CA LEU A 128 -7.73 -4.73 11.52
C LEU A 128 -8.48 -3.46 11.14
N THR A 129 -9.07 -3.44 9.96
CA THR A 129 -9.90 -2.31 9.52
C THR A 129 -11.11 -2.11 10.43
N GLY A 130 -11.73 -3.19 10.90
CA GLY A 130 -12.80 -3.14 11.89
C GLY A 130 -12.35 -2.51 13.21
N LEU A 131 -11.17 -2.88 13.72
CA LEU A 131 -10.58 -2.31 14.93
C LEU A 131 -10.24 -0.83 14.75
N GLU A 132 -9.63 -0.44 13.63
CA GLU A 132 -9.32 0.95 13.31
C GLU A 132 -10.58 1.83 13.24
N ASN A 133 -11.65 1.33 12.64
CA ASN A 133 -12.92 2.06 12.56
C ASN A 133 -13.57 2.23 13.94
N ARG A 134 -13.61 1.17 14.77
CA ARG A 134 -14.10 1.27 16.14
C ARG A 134 -13.27 2.24 16.96
N PHE A 135 -11.94 2.18 16.85
CA PHE A 135 -11.05 3.10 17.52
C PHE A 135 -11.36 4.56 17.14
N LYS A 136 -11.51 4.86 15.85
CA LYS A 136 -11.89 6.19 15.37
C LYS A 136 -13.23 6.64 15.94
N GLN A 137 -14.25 5.77 15.93
CA GLN A 137 -15.57 6.07 16.47
C GLN A 137 -15.57 6.39 17.96
N ILE A 138 -14.68 5.74 18.73
CA ILE A 138 -14.55 5.98 20.17
C ILE A 138 -13.76 7.28 20.42
N VAL A 139 -12.65 7.47 19.74
CA VAL A 139 -11.67 8.50 20.09
C VAL A 139 -11.98 9.85 19.43
N GLU A 140 -12.29 9.88 18.13
CA GLU A 140 -12.45 11.15 17.40
C GLU A 140 -13.51 12.09 18.00
N PRO A 141 -14.71 11.64 18.41
CA PRO A 141 -15.72 12.53 18.98
C PRO A 141 -15.27 13.19 20.29
N ALA A 142 -14.36 12.55 21.01
CA ALA A 142 -13.92 13.01 22.32
C ALA A 142 -12.75 14.00 22.25
N ILE A 143 -11.83 13.83 21.28
CA ILE A 143 -10.58 14.60 21.25
C ILE A 143 -10.44 15.51 20.03
N LYS A 144 -11.37 15.49 19.08
CA LYS A 144 -11.32 16.32 17.87
C LYS A 144 -11.19 17.81 18.23
N GLY A 145 -10.16 18.47 17.70
CA GLY A 145 -9.91 19.89 17.94
C GLY A 145 -9.23 20.24 19.29
N THR A 146 -8.94 19.25 20.14
CA THR A 146 -8.32 19.49 21.46
C THR A 146 -6.79 19.51 21.43
N GLY A 147 -6.18 19.03 20.34
CA GLY A 147 -4.73 18.80 20.26
C GLY A 147 -4.24 17.66 21.15
N ILE A 148 -5.14 16.75 21.58
CA ILE A 148 -4.83 15.49 22.22
C ILE A 148 -4.73 14.42 21.15
N ARG A 149 -3.73 13.54 21.24
CA ARG A 149 -3.56 12.39 20.37
C ARG A 149 -3.57 11.13 21.22
N ILE A 150 -4.42 10.19 20.84
CA ILE A 150 -4.41 8.83 21.37
C ILE A 150 -4.02 7.90 20.20
N ALA A 151 -3.05 7.03 20.41
CA ALA A 151 -2.60 6.08 19.40
C ALA A 151 -2.63 4.66 19.94
N PRO A 152 -3.19 3.70 19.19
CA PRO A 152 -3.11 2.30 19.56
C PRO A 152 -1.70 1.75 19.30
N PRO A 153 -1.34 0.59 19.87
CA PRO A 153 -0.15 -0.12 19.46
C PRO A 153 -0.27 -0.56 17.99
N PRO A 154 0.85 -0.84 17.32
CA PRO A 154 0.84 -1.32 15.93
C PRO A 154 -0.11 -2.52 15.79
N HIS A 155 -1.01 -2.45 14.79
CA HIS A 155 -2.01 -3.49 14.50
C HIS A 155 -2.94 -3.86 15.66
N PHE A 156 -3.03 -3.04 16.71
CA PHE A 156 -3.72 -3.32 17.98
C PHE A 156 -3.13 -4.52 18.74
N GLU A 157 -1.94 -4.95 18.39
CA GLU A 157 -1.20 -6.02 19.07
C GLU A 157 -0.35 -5.40 20.19
N GLY A 158 -0.78 -5.62 21.45
CA GLY A 158 -0.11 -5.08 22.62
C GLY A 158 -1.08 -4.68 23.72
N SER A 159 -0.54 -4.15 24.82
CA SER A 159 -1.30 -3.84 26.03
C SER A 159 -1.41 -2.34 26.35
N ARG A 160 -0.89 -1.46 25.48
CA ARG A 160 -0.75 -0.04 25.81
C ARG A 160 -1.19 0.87 24.67
N PHE A 161 -2.00 1.87 25.02
CA PHE A 161 -2.20 3.04 24.17
C PHE A 161 -1.17 4.11 24.52
N THR A 162 -0.79 4.91 23.53
CA THR A 162 0.04 6.09 23.73
C THR A 162 -0.87 7.31 23.78
N LEU A 163 -0.69 8.16 24.79
CA LEU A 163 -1.34 9.44 24.93
C LEU A 163 -0.30 10.56 24.80
N GLU A 164 -0.56 11.51 23.92
CA GLU A 164 0.35 12.61 23.63
C GLU A 164 -0.41 13.92 23.47
N PHE A 165 0.07 14.97 24.10
CA PHE A 165 -0.39 16.35 23.90
C PHE A 165 0.67 17.36 24.34
N GLN A 166 0.59 18.55 23.79
CA GLN A 166 1.46 19.67 24.15
C GLN A 166 0.62 20.78 24.80
N PHE A 167 1.20 21.58 25.69
CA PHE A 167 0.56 22.71 26.33
C PHE A 167 1.60 23.80 26.62
N GLU A 168 1.14 25.06 26.59
CA GLU A 168 1.97 26.23 26.77
C GLU A 168 1.60 27.00 28.09
N SER A 169 0.49 26.59 28.72
CA SER A 169 0.07 27.19 29.99
C SER A 169 -0.64 26.18 30.90
N PRO A 170 -0.69 26.44 32.22
CA PRO A 170 -1.45 25.61 33.16
C PRO A 170 -2.93 25.51 32.81
N GLU A 171 -3.52 26.58 32.28
CA GLU A 171 -4.93 26.59 31.86
C GLU A 171 -5.18 25.68 30.68
N GLN A 172 -4.26 25.62 29.70
CA GLN A 172 -4.33 24.67 28.59
C GLN A 172 -4.19 23.24 29.09
N LEU A 173 -3.26 22.97 30.01
CA LEU A 173 -3.09 21.67 30.64
C LEU A 173 -4.39 21.22 31.33
N ASN A 174 -4.97 22.08 32.17
CA ASN A 174 -6.20 21.78 32.89
C ASN A 174 -7.37 21.45 31.94
N ARG A 175 -7.52 22.21 30.86
CA ARG A 175 -8.54 21.92 29.82
C ARG A 175 -8.37 20.55 29.19
N LYS A 176 -7.12 20.17 28.85
CA LYS A 176 -6.83 18.85 28.24
C LYS A 176 -7.06 17.72 29.23
N VAL A 177 -6.66 17.89 30.50
CA VAL A 177 -6.91 16.93 31.57
C VAL A 177 -8.43 16.75 31.78
N PHE A 178 -9.19 17.84 31.81
CA PHE A 178 -10.64 17.78 31.92
C PHE A 178 -11.29 17.01 30.74
N THR A 179 -10.84 17.26 29.51
CA THR A 179 -11.28 16.52 28.34
C THR A 179 -11.02 15.02 28.47
N LEU A 180 -9.86 14.64 28.98
CA LEU A 180 -9.51 13.23 29.20
C LEU A 180 -10.36 12.59 30.31
N GLN A 181 -10.65 13.32 31.39
CA GLN A 181 -11.58 12.86 32.44
C GLN A 181 -12.96 12.57 31.87
N GLN A 182 -13.52 13.49 31.09
CA GLN A 182 -14.79 13.31 30.38
C GLN A 182 -14.78 12.08 29.43
N PHE A 183 -13.65 11.84 28.76
CA PHE A 183 -13.46 10.68 27.90
C PHE A 183 -13.50 9.37 28.70
N ILE A 184 -12.86 9.32 29.87
CA ILE A 184 -12.83 8.15 30.75
C ILE A 184 -14.20 7.91 31.37
N GLU A 185 -14.89 8.95 31.87
CA GLU A 185 -16.20 8.86 32.51
C GLU A 185 -17.30 8.33 31.57
N LYS A 186 -17.18 8.57 30.25
CA LYS A 186 -18.10 8.03 29.26
C LYS A 186 -17.99 6.52 29.07
N GLY A 187 -17.14 5.83 29.85
CA GLY A 187 -17.02 4.38 29.86
C GLY A 187 -16.56 3.78 28.53
N ASN A 188 -15.75 4.50 27.78
CA ASN A 188 -15.25 4.04 26.51
C ASN A 188 -14.33 2.83 26.71
N ASP A 189 -14.78 1.67 26.25
CA ASP A 189 -14.01 0.43 26.35
C ASP A 189 -12.91 0.38 25.27
N LEU A 190 -11.98 1.33 25.36
CA LEU A 190 -10.85 1.42 24.45
C LEU A 190 -9.96 0.18 24.54
N PHE A 191 -9.82 -0.37 25.77
CA PHE A 191 -8.95 -1.52 26.01
C PHE A 191 -9.50 -2.83 25.45
N SER A 192 -10.80 -2.92 25.17
CA SER A 192 -11.39 -4.09 24.49
C SER A 192 -10.92 -4.25 23.03
N LEU A 193 -10.30 -3.20 22.47
CA LEU A 193 -9.74 -3.24 21.11
C LEU A 193 -8.34 -3.90 21.08
N LEU A 194 -7.69 -4.07 22.23
CA LEU A 194 -6.35 -4.66 22.31
C LEU A 194 -6.41 -6.20 22.30
N ARG A 195 -5.44 -6.82 21.66
CA ARG A 195 -5.28 -8.27 21.55
C ARG A 195 -3.99 -8.75 22.25
#